data_f7babeb85b9469e2e4488cc1ab8b4f6c
#
_entry.id   f7babeb85b9469e2e4488cc1ab8b4f6c
#
_cell.length_a   1.000
_cell.length_b   1.000
_cell.length_c   1.000
_cell.angle_alpha   90.00
_cell.angle_beta   90.00
_cell.angle_gamma   90.00
#
_symmetry.space_group_name_H-M   'P 1'
#
loop_
_entity.id
_entity.type
_entity.pdbx_description
1 polymer ?
#
loop_
_entity_poly.entity_id
_entity_poly.type
_entity_poly.pdbx_seq_one_letter_code
_entity_poly.pdbx_strand_id
1 'polypeptide(L)'
;PLDFSVEELDQLLDLASDIEKHPKKYAHACDGKKLATCFYEPSTRTRLSFEAAMLNLGGSVLGFASADSSSASKGESISDTIRVISCYADICAMRHPKEGAALVASQKSRIPVINAGDGGHQHPTQTLTDLMTIRSLKGRLGNITIGLCGDLKFGRTVHSLINALIR
;
A
#
# COMPACT_ATOMS: atom_id res chain seq x y z
N PRO A 1 2.33 7.96 -4.89
CA PRO A 1 3.61 8.04 -5.63
C PRO A 1 4.07 9.47 -5.87
N LEU A 2 3.19 10.48 -5.81
CA LEU A 2 3.60 11.89 -5.99
C LEU A 2 4.43 12.44 -4.82
N ASP A 3 4.42 11.79 -3.68
CA ASP A 3 5.15 12.18 -2.47
C ASP A 3 6.63 11.75 -2.51
N PHE A 4 7.02 10.89 -3.47
CA PHE A 4 8.40 10.43 -3.64
C PHE A 4 9.07 11.15 -4.81
N SER A 5 10.37 11.45 -4.68
CA SER A 5 11.19 11.83 -5.82
C SER A 5 11.44 10.65 -6.75
N VAL A 6 11.99 10.89 -7.95
CA VAL A 6 12.35 9.81 -8.88
C VAL A 6 13.43 8.91 -8.27
N GLU A 7 14.41 9.53 -7.60
CA GLU A 7 15.50 8.83 -6.92
C GLU A 7 15.01 7.94 -5.78
N GLU A 8 14.03 8.42 -4.99
CA GLU A 8 13.40 7.62 -3.93
C GLU A 8 12.59 6.45 -4.50
N LEU A 9 11.89 6.67 -5.62
CA LEU A 9 11.19 5.58 -6.32
C LEU A 9 12.17 4.53 -6.84
N ASP A 10 13.28 4.93 -7.44
CA ASP A 10 14.30 4.01 -7.91
C ASP A 10 14.91 3.20 -6.75
N GLN A 11 15.22 3.84 -5.62
CA GLN A 11 15.69 3.15 -4.41
C GLN A 11 14.68 2.12 -3.89
N LEU A 12 13.38 2.47 -3.86
CA LEU A 12 12.33 1.53 -3.46
C LEU A 12 12.23 0.34 -4.40
N LEU A 13 12.31 0.57 -5.71
CA LEU A 13 12.25 -0.50 -6.70
C LEU A 13 13.51 -1.38 -6.66
N ASP A 14 14.68 -0.80 -6.38
CA ASP A 14 15.93 -1.54 -6.21
C ASP A 14 15.87 -2.42 -4.97
N LEU A 15 15.40 -1.88 -3.85
CA LEU A 15 15.19 -2.65 -2.63
C LEU A 15 14.18 -3.78 -2.83
N ALA A 16 13.07 -3.52 -3.52
CA ALA A 16 12.08 -4.55 -3.83
C ALA A 16 12.69 -5.68 -4.68
N SER A 17 13.51 -5.33 -5.68
CA SER A 17 14.22 -6.30 -6.51
C SER A 17 15.26 -7.12 -5.73
N ASP A 18 15.95 -6.51 -4.75
CA ASP A 18 16.89 -7.21 -3.89
C ASP A 18 16.17 -8.18 -2.93
N ILE A 19 15.04 -7.75 -2.37
CA ILE A 19 14.18 -8.61 -1.53
C ILE A 19 13.67 -9.82 -2.33
N GLU A 20 13.21 -9.61 -3.57
CA GLU A 20 12.72 -10.68 -4.45
C GLU A 20 13.82 -11.71 -4.74
N LYS A 21 15.05 -11.26 -5.02
CA LYS A 21 16.20 -12.14 -5.34
C LYS A 21 16.79 -12.83 -4.12
N HIS A 22 16.74 -12.17 -2.96
CA HIS A 22 17.40 -12.62 -1.75
C HIS A 22 16.45 -12.61 -0.52
N PRO A 23 15.28 -13.28 -0.58
CA PRO A 23 14.26 -13.17 0.47
C PRO A 23 14.76 -13.58 1.86
N LYS A 24 15.68 -14.55 1.94
CA LYS A 24 16.25 -15.00 3.21
C LYS A 24 17.08 -13.93 3.92
N LYS A 25 17.68 -12.99 3.18
CA LYS A 25 18.45 -11.87 3.73
C LYS A 25 17.57 -10.95 4.59
N TYR A 26 16.28 -10.87 4.26
CA TYR A 26 15.30 -9.98 4.87
C TYR A 26 14.33 -10.68 5.82
N ALA A 27 14.45 -11.98 6.02
CA ALA A 27 13.50 -12.79 6.81
C ALA A 27 13.33 -12.33 8.27
N HIS A 28 14.23 -11.51 8.80
CA HIS A 28 14.24 -10.96 10.15
C HIS A 28 14.20 -9.42 10.18
N ALA A 29 13.93 -8.76 9.05
CA ALA A 29 13.95 -7.30 8.94
C ALA A 29 12.85 -6.62 9.78
N CYS A 30 11.76 -7.33 10.06
CA CYS A 30 10.63 -6.84 10.84
C CYS A 30 10.40 -7.65 12.14
N ASP A 31 11.42 -8.31 12.67
CA ASP A 31 11.28 -9.05 13.94
C ASP A 31 10.73 -8.13 15.04
N GLY A 32 9.72 -8.61 15.76
CA GLY A 32 9.04 -7.87 16.81
C GLY A 32 8.12 -6.73 16.34
N LYS A 33 8.02 -6.45 15.04
CA LYS A 33 7.14 -5.45 14.46
C LYS A 33 5.76 -6.01 14.13
N LYS A 34 4.75 -5.14 14.16
CA LYS A 34 3.35 -5.48 13.89
C LYS A 34 2.78 -4.59 12.80
N LEU A 35 2.24 -5.22 11.76
CA LEU A 35 1.44 -4.55 10.74
C LEU A 35 -0.04 -4.65 11.10
N ALA A 36 -0.75 -3.53 11.10
CA ALA A 36 -2.21 -3.51 11.11
C ALA A 36 -2.75 -3.45 9.68
N THR A 37 -3.64 -4.38 9.31
CA THR A 37 -4.39 -4.35 8.05
C THR A 37 -5.82 -3.88 8.32
N CYS A 38 -6.11 -2.60 8.02
CA CYS A 38 -7.41 -1.96 8.27
C CYS A 38 -8.18 -1.85 6.94
N PHE A 39 -8.92 -2.90 6.59
CA PHE A 39 -9.66 -2.99 5.33
C PHE A 39 -11.15 -2.75 5.56
N TYR A 40 -11.64 -1.58 5.16
CA TYR A 40 -13.04 -1.17 5.25
C TYR A 40 -13.88 -1.65 4.06
N GLU A 41 -13.22 -2.09 2.99
CA GLU A 41 -13.84 -2.77 1.86
C GLU A 41 -13.13 -4.09 1.56
N PRO A 42 -13.82 -5.12 1.07
CA PRO A 42 -13.22 -6.42 0.77
C PRO A 42 -12.09 -6.32 -0.26
N SER A 43 -10.97 -6.93 0.04
CA SER A 43 -9.84 -7.03 -0.89
C SER A 43 -8.95 -8.22 -0.53
N THR A 44 -9.17 -9.34 -1.19
CA THR A 44 -8.41 -10.57 -0.93
C THR A 44 -6.93 -10.40 -1.28
N ARG A 45 -6.63 -10.02 -2.53
CA ARG A 45 -5.24 -9.94 -3.01
C ARG A 45 -4.41 -8.92 -2.25
N THR A 46 -4.88 -7.69 -2.15
CA THR A 46 -4.12 -6.60 -1.50
C THR A 46 -3.87 -6.90 -0.02
N ARG A 47 -4.89 -7.36 0.70
CA ARG A 47 -4.75 -7.68 2.12
C ARG A 47 -3.74 -8.80 2.33
N LEU A 48 -3.92 -9.94 1.65
CA LEU A 48 -3.01 -11.08 1.77
C LEU A 48 -1.58 -10.74 1.34
N SER A 49 -1.38 -9.85 0.35
CA SER A 49 -0.05 -9.40 -0.05
C SER A 49 0.66 -8.65 1.07
N PHE A 50 -0.01 -7.72 1.76
CA PHE A 50 0.55 -7.01 2.90
C PHE A 50 0.85 -7.94 4.08
N GLU A 51 -0.08 -8.84 4.39
CA GLU A 51 0.06 -9.79 5.49
C GLU A 51 1.21 -10.78 5.22
N ALA A 52 1.26 -11.35 4.02
CA ALA A 52 2.33 -12.26 3.63
C ALA A 52 3.70 -11.55 3.61
N ALA A 53 3.78 -10.31 3.12
CA ALA A 53 5.01 -9.54 3.12
C ALA A 53 5.53 -9.34 4.56
N MET A 54 4.67 -8.93 5.48
CA MET A 54 5.06 -8.72 6.89
C MET A 54 5.52 -10.01 7.56
N LEU A 55 4.81 -11.12 7.32
CA LEU A 55 5.18 -12.44 7.87
C LEU A 55 6.50 -12.93 7.29
N ASN A 56 6.73 -12.75 5.98
CA ASN A 56 7.98 -13.14 5.32
C ASN A 56 9.19 -12.31 5.80
N LEU A 57 8.95 -11.12 6.35
CA LEU A 57 9.97 -10.26 6.95
C LEU A 57 10.18 -10.53 8.46
N GLY A 58 9.51 -11.52 9.04
CA GLY A 58 9.64 -11.90 10.46
C GLY A 58 8.70 -11.15 11.41
N GLY A 59 7.82 -10.29 10.90
CA GLY A 59 6.86 -9.55 11.72
C GLY A 59 5.57 -10.31 11.98
N SER A 60 4.62 -9.63 12.59
CA SER A 60 3.29 -10.14 12.92
C SER A 60 2.20 -9.26 12.32
N VAL A 61 1.00 -9.79 12.19
CA VAL A 61 -0.14 -9.07 11.60
C VAL A 61 -1.34 -9.09 12.53
N LEU A 62 -2.12 -8.01 12.50
CA LEU A 62 -3.42 -7.86 13.15
C LEU A 62 -4.32 -6.99 12.28
N GLY A 63 -5.62 -6.96 12.52
CA GLY A 63 -6.50 -6.07 11.77
C GLY A 63 -7.86 -6.68 11.47
N PHE A 64 -8.56 -6.10 10.50
CA PHE A 64 -9.90 -6.51 10.09
C PHE A 64 -10.05 -6.47 8.55
N ALA A 65 -11.00 -7.27 8.04
CA ALA A 65 -11.19 -7.50 6.60
C ALA A 65 -12.35 -6.71 5.99
N SER A 66 -13.22 -6.12 6.83
CA SER A 66 -14.38 -5.32 6.42
C SER A 66 -14.77 -4.34 7.52
N ALA A 67 -15.51 -3.29 7.16
CA ALA A 67 -16.06 -2.36 8.13
C ALA A 67 -16.97 -3.07 9.17
N ASP A 68 -17.73 -4.06 8.73
CA ASP A 68 -18.66 -4.82 9.58
C ASP A 68 -17.96 -5.63 10.67
N SER A 69 -16.71 -6.03 10.45
CA SER A 69 -15.89 -6.73 11.44
C SER A 69 -15.10 -5.80 12.38
N SER A 70 -15.41 -4.51 12.37
CA SER A 70 -14.75 -3.48 13.18
C SER A 70 -15.76 -2.57 13.88
N SER A 71 -15.29 -1.71 14.78
CA SER A 71 -16.11 -0.69 15.45
C SER A 71 -16.67 0.38 14.49
N ALA A 72 -16.19 0.43 13.24
CA ALA A 72 -16.76 1.29 12.21
C ALA A 72 -18.25 0.99 11.97
N SER A 73 -18.69 -0.27 12.11
CA SER A 73 -20.09 -0.67 12.05
C SER A 73 -20.97 -0.01 13.13
N LYS A 74 -20.35 0.46 14.20
CA LYS A 74 -21.00 1.18 15.31
C LYS A 74 -20.85 2.71 15.20
N GLY A 75 -20.30 3.21 14.08
CA GLY A 75 -20.10 4.64 13.85
C GLY A 75 -18.76 5.20 14.33
N GLU A 76 -17.79 4.36 14.69
CA GLU A 76 -16.45 4.83 15.03
C GLU A 76 -15.79 5.52 13.83
N SER A 77 -15.20 6.69 14.06
CA SER A 77 -14.53 7.45 13.02
C SER A 77 -13.17 6.84 12.64
N ILE A 78 -12.71 7.09 11.40
CA ILE A 78 -11.36 6.70 10.96
C ILE A 78 -10.30 7.29 11.90
N SER A 79 -10.50 8.53 12.36
CA SER A 79 -9.58 9.22 13.27
C SER A 79 -9.45 8.52 14.62
N ASP A 80 -10.53 7.98 15.15
CA ASP A 80 -10.52 7.28 16.43
C ASP A 80 -9.98 5.86 16.24
N THR A 81 -10.43 5.15 15.20
CA THR A 81 -9.89 3.82 14.86
C THR A 81 -8.37 3.85 14.74
N ILE A 82 -7.80 4.81 13.97
CA ILE A 82 -6.34 4.83 13.77
C ILE A 82 -5.57 5.18 15.03
N ARG A 83 -6.13 5.99 15.93
CA ARG A 83 -5.51 6.26 17.24
C ARG A 83 -5.43 5.00 18.09
N VAL A 84 -6.51 4.20 18.11
CA VAL A 84 -6.54 2.91 18.81
C VAL A 84 -5.54 1.94 18.18
N ILE A 85 -5.55 1.77 16.85
CA ILE A 85 -4.62 0.91 16.12
C ILE A 85 -3.17 1.30 16.38
N SER A 86 -2.88 2.61 16.48
CA SER A 86 -1.53 3.12 16.79
C SER A 86 -0.99 2.68 18.16
N CYS A 87 -1.85 2.18 19.05
CA CYS A 87 -1.43 1.62 20.33
C CYS A 87 -0.99 0.15 20.24
N TYR A 88 -1.33 -0.53 19.16
CA TYR A 88 -1.13 -1.98 19.00
C TYR A 88 -0.16 -2.37 17.90
N ALA A 89 0.06 -1.50 16.91
CA ALA A 89 0.87 -1.78 15.73
C ALA A 89 1.98 -0.75 15.53
N ASP A 90 2.97 -1.10 14.70
CA ASP A 90 4.09 -0.24 14.32
C ASP A 90 3.88 0.44 12.95
N ILE A 91 3.00 -0.12 12.13
CA ILE A 91 2.64 0.39 10.79
C ILE A 91 1.22 -0.07 10.45
N CYS A 92 0.50 0.71 9.66
CA CYS A 92 -0.86 0.39 9.21
C CYS A 92 -0.97 0.41 7.68
N ALA A 93 -1.53 -0.64 7.08
CA ALA A 93 -2.02 -0.64 5.71
C ALA A 93 -3.54 -0.45 5.72
N MET A 94 -4.00 0.67 5.18
CA MET A 94 -5.43 1.03 5.19
C MET A 94 -6.02 1.00 3.79
N ARG A 95 -7.14 0.32 3.64
CA ARG A 95 -7.99 0.37 2.45
C ARG A 95 -9.39 0.84 2.80
N HIS A 96 -9.88 1.84 2.07
CA HIS A 96 -11.15 2.48 2.39
C HIS A 96 -11.93 2.85 1.12
N PRO A 97 -13.29 2.75 1.12
CA PRO A 97 -14.10 3.15 -0.03
C PRO A 97 -14.15 4.67 -0.26
N LYS A 98 -13.86 5.48 0.76
CA LYS A 98 -13.85 6.95 0.64
C LYS A 98 -12.46 7.46 0.28
N GLU A 99 -12.40 8.34 -0.72
CA GLU A 99 -11.20 9.05 -1.12
C GLU A 99 -10.62 9.90 0.01
N GLY A 100 -9.31 9.94 0.14
CA GLY A 100 -8.59 10.70 1.17
C GLY A 100 -8.61 10.07 2.57
N ALA A 101 -9.28 8.93 2.78
CA ALA A 101 -9.39 8.29 4.10
C ALA A 101 -8.02 7.94 4.70
N ALA A 102 -7.08 7.41 3.90
CA ALA A 102 -5.74 7.10 4.34
C ALA A 102 -4.94 8.37 4.72
N LEU A 103 -5.17 9.50 4.03
CA LEU A 103 -4.57 10.78 4.38
C LEU A 103 -5.11 11.30 5.72
N VAL A 104 -6.43 11.25 5.93
CA VAL A 104 -7.02 11.61 7.22
C VAL A 104 -6.47 10.75 8.35
N ALA A 105 -6.35 9.44 8.11
CA ALA A 105 -5.75 8.51 9.07
C ALA A 105 -4.31 8.89 9.39
N SER A 106 -3.46 9.17 8.39
CA SER A 106 -2.06 9.51 8.58
C SER A 106 -1.85 10.77 9.44
N GLN A 107 -2.74 11.76 9.29
CA GLN A 107 -2.71 13.00 10.10
C GLN A 107 -3.08 12.78 11.58
N LYS A 108 -3.75 11.70 11.93
CA LYS A 108 -4.20 11.38 13.29
C LYS A 108 -3.45 10.20 13.90
N SER A 109 -2.68 9.49 13.09
CA SER A 109 -1.89 8.32 13.47
C SER A 109 -0.60 8.71 14.20
N ARG A 110 -0.14 7.83 15.09
CA ARG A 110 1.21 7.87 15.68
C ARG A 110 2.18 6.94 14.97
N ILE A 111 1.69 6.15 14.02
CA ILE A 111 2.48 5.19 13.24
C ILE A 111 2.32 5.50 11.75
N PRO A 112 3.24 5.10 10.88
CA PRO A 112 3.08 5.25 9.44
C PRO A 112 1.80 4.57 8.92
N VAL A 113 1.14 5.23 7.96
CA VAL A 113 -0.05 4.70 7.29
C VAL A 113 0.23 4.54 5.80
N ILE A 114 0.09 3.33 5.30
CA ILE A 114 0.18 3.00 3.87
C ILE A 114 -1.21 3.02 3.26
N ASN A 115 -1.41 3.79 2.19
CA ASN A 115 -2.63 3.75 1.40
C ASN A 115 -2.66 2.47 0.54
N ALA A 116 -3.53 1.52 0.91
CA ALA A 116 -3.76 0.27 0.19
C ALA A 116 -4.95 0.35 -0.80
N GLY A 117 -5.36 1.58 -1.14
CA GLY A 117 -6.45 1.94 -2.03
C GLY A 117 -7.54 2.75 -1.33
N ASP A 118 -7.88 3.91 -1.87
CA ASP A 118 -8.90 4.82 -1.35
C ASP A 118 -9.92 5.21 -2.43
N GLY A 119 -11.05 4.56 -2.41
CA GLY A 119 -12.15 4.80 -3.36
C GLY A 119 -11.71 4.64 -4.82
N GLY A 120 -12.11 5.59 -5.67
CA GLY A 120 -11.67 5.71 -7.06
C GLY A 120 -10.37 6.49 -7.26
N HIS A 121 -9.78 7.03 -6.18
CA HIS A 121 -8.72 8.03 -6.22
C HIS A 121 -7.33 7.41 -6.49
N GLN A 122 -6.77 6.63 -5.56
CA GLN A 122 -5.39 6.14 -5.70
C GLN A 122 -5.20 4.70 -5.22
N HIS A 123 -4.19 4.05 -5.80
CA HIS A 123 -3.67 2.77 -5.32
C HIS A 123 -2.13 2.77 -5.44
N PRO A 124 -1.42 3.52 -4.59
CA PRO A 124 0.01 3.79 -4.76
C PRO A 124 0.88 2.52 -4.75
N THR A 125 0.55 1.54 -3.93
CA THR A 125 1.31 0.28 -3.87
C THR A 125 1.13 -0.58 -5.13
N GLN A 126 -0.03 -0.52 -5.79
CA GLN A 126 -0.21 -1.14 -7.10
C GLN A 126 0.67 -0.45 -8.16
N THR A 127 0.76 0.87 -8.12
CA THR A 127 1.66 1.63 -9.02
C THR A 127 3.12 1.19 -8.87
N LEU A 128 3.61 1.00 -7.64
CA LEU A 128 4.97 0.50 -7.42
C LEU A 128 5.17 -0.91 -8.01
N THR A 129 4.17 -1.78 -7.87
CA THR A 129 4.19 -3.12 -8.47
C THR A 129 4.21 -3.07 -9.99
N ASP A 130 3.42 -2.18 -10.59
CA ASP A 130 3.36 -1.99 -12.04
C ASP A 130 4.70 -1.44 -12.57
N LEU A 131 5.29 -0.43 -11.89
CA LEU A 131 6.62 0.10 -12.24
C LEU A 131 7.70 -0.96 -12.14
N MET A 132 7.70 -1.77 -11.07
CA MET A 132 8.64 -2.87 -10.91
C MET A 132 8.51 -3.89 -12.05
N THR A 133 7.28 -4.25 -12.43
CA THR A 133 6.99 -5.16 -13.54
C THR A 133 7.49 -4.60 -14.87
N ILE A 134 7.20 -3.33 -15.16
CA ILE A 134 7.65 -2.66 -16.39
C ILE A 134 9.19 -2.65 -16.42
N ARG A 135 9.84 -2.26 -15.33
CA ARG A 135 11.31 -2.21 -15.23
C ARG A 135 11.94 -3.59 -15.41
N SER A 136 11.36 -4.62 -14.82
CA SER A 136 11.82 -6.01 -14.95
C SER A 136 11.74 -6.51 -16.39
N LEU A 137 10.64 -6.20 -17.10
CA LEU A 137 10.42 -6.68 -18.47
C LEU A 137 11.12 -5.84 -19.55
N LYS A 138 11.26 -4.53 -19.34
CA LYS A 138 11.82 -3.59 -20.33
C LYS A 138 13.24 -3.13 -20.03
N GLY A 139 13.75 -3.41 -18.84
CA GLY A 139 15.05 -2.94 -18.36
C GLY A 139 15.14 -1.44 -18.05
N ARG A 140 14.04 -0.70 -18.22
CA ARG A 140 13.97 0.76 -18.05
C ARG A 140 12.55 1.23 -17.82
N LEU A 141 12.39 2.44 -17.25
CA LEU A 141 11.12 3.14 -17.11
C LEU A 141 11.00 4.36 -18.05
N GLY A 142 12.12 4.97 -18.45
CA GLY A 142 12.15 6.10 -19.38
C GLY A 142 12.11 5.69 -20.85
N ASN A 143 11.66 6.61 -21.73
CA ASN A 143 11.60 6.42 -23.18
C ASN A 143 10.85 5.16 -23.63
N ILE A 144 9.69 4.91 -23.03
CA ILE A 144 8.80 3.79 -23.37
C ILE A 144 7.44 4.33 -23.78
N THR A 145 6.74 3.58 -24.64
CA THR A 145 5.34 3.84 -24.98
C THR A 145 4.47 2.80 -24.29
N ILE A 146 3.48 3.27 -23.54
CA ILE A 146 2.55 2.42 -22.80
C ILE A 146 1.13 2.68 -23.28
N GLY A 147 0.45 1.64 -23.75
CA GLY A 147 -0.97 1.67 -24.07
C GLY A 147 -1.81 1.30 -22.84
N LEU A 148 -2.78 2.15 -22.50
CA LEU A 148 -3.75 1.88 -21.44
C LEU A 148 -5.10 1.57 -22.08
N CYS A 149 -5.71 0.44 -21.68
CA CYS A 149 -6.99 -0.01 -22.24
C CYS A 149 -7.90 -0.50 -21.11
N GLY A 150 -9.16 -0.10 -21.16
CA GLY A 150 -10.19 -0.48 -20.20
C GLY A 150 -10.93 0.72 -19.63
N ASP A 151 -11.35 0.64 -18.37
CA ASP A 151 -12.01 1.76 -17.67
C ASP A 151 -10.97 2.82 -17.25
N LEU A 152 -10.75 3.78 -18.13
CA LEU A 152 -9.80 4.87 -17.89
C LEU A 152 -10.41 6.01 -17.04
N LYS A 153 -11.73 6.01 -16.85
CA LYS A 153 -12.42 7.06 -16.09
C LYS A 153 -12.44 6.77 -14.58
N PHE A 154 -12.74 5.53 -14.20
CA PHE A 154 -12.90 5.15 -12.79
C PHE A 154 -11.79 4.23 -12.29
N GLY A 155 -10.87 3.82 -13.16
CA GLY A 155 -9.77 2.94 -12.85
C GLY A 155 -8.67 3.63 -12.04
N ARG A 156 -8.75 3.62 -10.71
CA ARG A 156 -7.76 4.25 -9.81
C ARG A 156 -6.31 3.83 -10.06
N THR A 157 -6.08 2.60 -10.51
CA THR A 157 -4.73 2.11 -10.82
C THR A 157 -4.13 2.83 -12.01
N VAL A 158 -4.94 3.11 -13.04
CA VAL A 158 -4.51 3.86 -14.23
C VAL A 158 -4.12 5.29 -13.86
N HIS A 159 -4.94 5.97 -13.06
CA HIS A 159 -4.66 7.34 -12.62
C HIS A 159 -3.36 7.43 -11.83
N SER A 160 -3.14 6.52 -10.89
CA SER A 160 -1.91 6.46 -10.10
C SER A 160 -0.68 6.14 -10.97
N LEU A 161 -0.81 5.22 -11.93
CA LEU A 161 0.28 4.81 -12.81
C LEU A 161 0.68 5.93 -13.78
N ILE A 162 -0.29 6.60 -14.42
CA ILE A 162 0.00 7.74 -15.31
C ILE A 162 0.81 8.81 -14.57
N ASN A 163 0.36 9.20 -13.37
CA ASN A 163 1.05 10.21 -12.57
C ASN A 163 2.50 9.82 -12.20
N ALA A 164 2.81 8.54 -12.12
CA ALA A 164 4.16 8.07 -11.87
C ALA A 164 5.02 8.02 -13.14
N LEU A 165 4.42 7.68 -14.29
CA LEU A 165 5.13 7.50 -15.56
C LEU A 165 5.49 8.81 -16.28
N ILE A 166 4.80 9.90 -16.00
CA ILE A 166 5.09 11.22 -16.61
C ILE A 166 6.19 11.99 -15.88
N ARG A 167 6.80 11.43 -14.84
CA ARG A 167 7.91 12.01 -14.07
C ARG A 167 9.24 11.53 -14.62
#